data_3a3b07067af9b2e74bfb99a5c60d41c8
#
_entry.id   3a3b07067af9b2e74bfb99a5c60d41c8
#
_cell.length_a   1.000
_cell.length_b   1.000
_cell.length_c   1.000
_cell.angle_alpha   90.00
_cell.angle_beta   90.00
_cell.angle_gamma   90.00
#
_symmetry.space_group_name_H-M   'P 1'
#
loop_
_entity.id
_entity.type
_entity.pdbx_description
1 polymer ?
#
loop_
_entity_poly.entity_id
_entity_poly.type
_entity_poly.pdbx_seq_one_letter_code
_entity_poly.pdbx_strand_id
1 'polypeptide(L)'
;MNIKEQFPYLYETHLHTCQGSKCAKNTGEEMARACKDAGYTGIFVTEHNWGGNTCIDRSLPWKEFVTEWSRGYDSAKETGEKIGLDVFYGMETGFRGTEFLIYGITKEWLIDTPQFREATVEEQFKLVHEGGGIVIHAHPYREEFYIPEIRLFPEYVDGVEGVNATHSSPLSVSHNNPIYNNRAIDYAQKHNFPMTAGSDIHSVNLFGGGTAFDHKLTGPKDFIDSIMSGREYALTDGKEWYLYSELMKTKQVLD
;
A
#
# COMPACT_ATOMS: atom_id res chain seq x y z
N MET A 1 16.57 -5.94 -22.40
CA MET A 1 17.06 -5.29 -21.16
C MET A 1 16.23 -5.87 -20.03
N ASN A 2 16.85 -6.26 -18.92
CA ASN A 2 16.11 -6.83 -17.80
C ASN A 2 15.27 -5.71 -17.13
N ILE A 3 14.00 -5.96 -16.82
CA ILE A 3 13.10 -4.98 -16.18
C ILE A 3 13.73 -4.43 -14.89
N LYS A 4 14.36 -5.28 -14.07
CA LYS A 4 15.06 -4.87 -12.84
C LYS A 4 16.20 -3.88 -13.07
N GLU A 5 16.89 -3.97 -14.19
CA GLU A 5 17.98 -3.05 -14.55
C GLU A 5 17.44 -1.72 -15.05
N GLN A 6 16.27 -1.73 -15.67
CA GLN A 6 15.60 -0.52 -16.17
C GLN A 6 14.89 0.22 -15.03
N PHE A 7 14.34 -0.50 -14.03
CA PHE A 7 13.65 0.05 -12.88
C PHE A 7 14.30 -0.45 -11.57
N PRO A 8 15.50 0.08 -11.22
CA PRO A 8 16.28 -0.45 -10.10
C PRO A 8 15.79 0.02 -8.72
N TYR A 9 14.89 0.98 -8.65
CA TYR A 9 14.45 1.57 -7.38
C TYR A 9 13.11 0.98 -6.94
N LEU A 10 13.18 -0.11 -6.16
CA LEU A 10 12.03 -0.85 -5.67
C LEU A 10 11.51 -0.30 -4.34
N TYR A 11 10.20 -0.10 -4.25
CA TYR A 11 9.49 0.35 -3.06
C TYR A 11 8.41 -0.65 -2.67
N GLU A 12 8.43 -1.09 -1.38
CA GLU A 12 7.29 -1.80 -0.80
C GLU A 12 6.19 -0.78 -0.48
N THR A 13 5.05 -0.94 -1.10
CA THR A 13 3.97 0.06 -0.97
C THR A 13 2.86 -0.35 -0.02
N HIS A 14 2.89 -1.58 0.53
CA HIS A 14 1.86 -2.09 1.42
C HIS A 14 2.47 -2.91 2.57
N LEU A 15 2.76 -2.24 3.68
CA LEU A 15 3.49 -2.79 4.81
C LEU A 15 2.88 -2.39 6.15
N HIS A 16 2.80 -3.37 7.06
CA HIS A 16 2.28 -3.21 8.41
C HIS A 16 3.34 -3.49 9.47
N THR A 17 3.20 -2.82 10.63
CA THR A 17 4.02 -3.09 11.82
C THR A 17 3.15 -3.42 13.03
N CYS A 18 3.70 -4.14 14.00
CA CYS A 18 2.98 -4.49 15.23
C CYS A 18 2.68 -3.29 16.15
N GLN A 19 3.19 -2.12 15.79
CA GLN A 19 3.00 -0.89 16.56
C GLN A 19 1.71 -0.14 16.15
N GLY A 20 1.16 -0.40 14.94
CA GLY A 20 -0.09 0.17 14.44
C GLY A 20 -1.14 -0.88 14.12
N SER A 21 -0.73 -2.04 13.60
CA SER A 21 -1.61 -3.10 13.09
C SER A 21 -1.53 -4.35 13.95
N LYS A 22 -2.68 -4.83 14.43
CA LYS A 22 -2.78 -5.97 15.37
C LYS A 22 -2.33 -7.31 14.74
N CYS A 23 -2.44 -7.45 13.42
CA CYS A 23 -2.06 -8.65 12.67
C CYS A 23 -0.55 -8.73 12.38
N ALA A 24 0.17 -7.60 12.45
CA ALA A 24 1.59 -7.57 12.19
C ALA A 24 2.41 -8.09 13.39
N LYS A 25 3.61 -8.60 13.10
CA LYS A 25 4.45 -9.30 14.08
C LYS A 25 5.71 -8.54 14.48
N ASN A 26 6.18 -7.65 13.62
CA ASN A 26 7.47 -6.99 13.76
C ASN A 26 7.31 -5.47 13.88
N THR A 27 8.27 -4.84 14.57
CA THR A 27 8.34 -3.39 14.72
C THR A 27 8.74 -2.68 13.42
N GLY A 28 8.49 -1.37 13.35
CA GLY A 28 8.94 -0.56 12.21
C GLY A 28 10.45 -0.62 11.98
N GLU A 29 11.26 -0.66 13.05
CA GLU A 29 12.71 -0.88 12.96
C GLU A 29 13.06 -2.21 12.29
N GLU A 30 12.46 -3.32 12.77
CA GLU A 30 12.73 -4.65 12.23
C GLU A 30 12.31 -4.76 10.77
N MET A 31 11.15 -4.20 10.41
CA MET A 31 10.66 -4.18 9.04
C MET A 31 11.57 -3.35 8.12
N ALA A 32 12.00 -2.17 8.56
CA ALA A 32 12.92 -1.33 7.80
C ALA A 32 14.26 -2.04 7.52
N ARG A 33 14.84 -2.72 8.52
CA ARG A 33 16.07 -3.51 8.34
C ARG A 33 15.87 -4.65 7.35
N ALA A 34 14.81 -5.43 7.53
CA ALA A 34 14.51 -6.56 6.65
C ALA A 34 14.30 -6.12 5.18
N CYS A 35 13.57 -5.03 4.95
CA CYS A 35 13.37 -4.48 3.62
C CYS A 35 14.69 -3.97 3.01
N LYS A 36 15.54 -3.30 3.79
CA LYS A 36 16.86 -2.87 3.34
C LYS A 36 17.74 -4.05 2.93
N ASP A 37 17.78 -5.08 3.76
CA ASP A 37 18.58 -6.30 3.50
C ASP A 37 18.07 -7.07 2.28
N ALA A 38 16.77 -7.00 2.00
CA ALA A 38 16.14 -7.56 0.81
C ALA A 38 16.33 -6.71 -0.47
N GLY A 39 16.97 -5.54 -0.35
CA GLY A 39 17.32 -4.68 -1.49
C GLY A 39 16.27 -3.65 -1.87
N TYR A 40 15.28 -3.40 -1.03
CA TYR A 40 14.35 -2.28 -1.27
C TYR A 40 15.05 -0.93 -1.15
N THR A 41 14.66 0.01 -2.00
CA THR A 41 15.07 1.41 -1.93
C THR A 41 14.30 2.15 -0.85
N GLY A 42 13.04 1.81 -0.67
CA GLY A 42 12.19 2.40 0.35
C GLY A 42 10.92 1.59 0.62
N ILE A 43 10.16 2.07 1.60
CA ILE A 43 8.91 1.49 2.05
C ILE A 43 7.88 2.57 2.34
N PHE A 44 6.61 2.24 2.13
CA PHE A 44 5.47 2.96 2.70
C PHE A 44 4.94 2.16 3.89
N VAL A 45 4.84 2.79 5.06
CA VAL A 45 4.21 2.19 6.23
C VAL A 45 2.73 2.54 6.17
N THR A 46 1.89 1.52 5.99
CA THR A 46 0.45 1.63 5.68
C THR A 46 -0.40 0.93 6.75
N GLU A 47 -0.28 1.34 7.99
CA GLU A 47 -0.98 0.71 9.11
C GLU A 47 -2.49 0.70 8.91
N HIS A 48 -3.16 -0.35 9.38
CA HIS A 48 -4.61 -0.36 9.49
C HIS A 48 -5.11 0.75 10.41
N ASN A 49 -6.00 1.59 9.91
CA ASN A 49 -6.57 2.67 10.69
C ASN A 49 -7.66 2.17 11.67
N TRP A 50 -8.38 3.10 12.29
CA TRP A 50 -9.46 2.82 13.25
C TRP A 50 -10.68 2.08 12.65
N GLY A 51 -10.85 2.08 11.32
CA GLY A 51 -11.83 1.28 10.58
C GLY A 51 -11.39 -0.14 10.31
N GLY A 52 -10.08 -0.42 10.43
CA GLY A 52 -9.44 -1.71 10.15
C GLY A 52 -8.94 -2.42 11.42
N ASN A 53 -7.95 -3.28 11.26
CA ASN A 53 -7.38 -4.12 12.32
C ASN A 53 -6.25 -3.43 13.12
N THR A 54 -6.50 -2.19 13.60
CA THR A 54 -5.53 -1.48 14.44
C THR A 54 -5.40 -2.11 15.83
N CYS A 55 -4.20 -2.01 16.42
CA CYS A 55 -3.93 -2.38 17.82
C CYS A 55 -4.12 -1.19 18.78
N ILE A 56 -4.36 0.01 18.29
CA ILE A 56 -4.47 1.22 19.10
C ILE A 56 -5.87 1.37 19.66
N ASP A 57 -5.95 1.84 20.92
CA ASP A 57 -7.23 2.10 21.59
C ASP A 57 -8.00 3.19 20.86
N ARG A 58 -9.16 2.81 20.31
CA ARG A 58 -10.04 3.71 19.56
C ARG A 58 -10.71 4.78 20.42
N SER A 59 -10.68 4.67 21.76
CA SER A 59 -11.24 5.66 22.68
C SER A 59 -10.33 6.87 22.92
N LEU A 60 -9.07 6.79 22.52
CA LEU A 60 -8.12 7.91 22.67
C LEU A 60 -8.59 9.16 21.93
N PRO A 61 -8.32 10.36 22.49
CA PRO A 61 -8.45 11.60 21.76
C PRO A 61 -7.69 11.54 20.42
N TRP A 62 -8.24 12.19 19.40
CA TRP A 62 -7.75 12.05 18.02
C TRP A 62 -6.23 12.22 17.88
N LYS A 63 -5.68 13.30 18.41
CA LYS A 63 -4.24 13.56 18.33
C LYS A 63 -3.40 12.47 19.01
N GLU A 64 -3.86 11.97 20.15
CA GLU A 64 -3.18 10.88 20.88
C GLU A 64 -3.28 9.58 20.07
N PHE A 65 -4.46 9.28 19.53
CA PHE A 65 -4.66 8.12 18.67
C PHE A 65 -3.68 8.15 17.49
N VAL A 66 -3.63 9.24 16.72
CA VAL A 66 -2.75 9.35 15.55
C VAL A 66 -1.27 9.26 15.96
N THR A 67 -0.89 9.85 17.10
CA THR A 67 0.47 9.79 17.60
C THR A 67 0.89 8.36 17.93
N GLU A 68 0.07 7.62 18.68
CA GLU A 68 0.34 6.22 19.03
C GLU A 68 0.32 5.31 17.79
N TRP A 69 -0.66 5.52 16.91
CA TRP A 69 -0.84 4.76 15.68
C TRP A 69 0.34 4.91 14.72
N SER A 70 0.97 6.09 14.68
CA SER A 70 2.11 6.37 13.79
C SER A 70 3.46 5.87 14.33
N ARG A 71 3.53 5.23 15.51
CA ARG A 71 4.80 4.78 16.10
C ARG A 71 5.57 3.80 15.21
N GLY A 72 4.87 2.97 14.44
CA GLY A 72 5.49 2.06 13.49
C GLY A 72 6.24 2.83 12.38
N TYR A 73 5.58 3.82 11.82
CA TYR A 73 6.21 4.73 10.87
C TYR A 73 7.39 5.49 11.47
N ASP A 74 7.22 6.09 12.66
CA ASP A 74 8.29 6.86 13.31
C ASP A 74 9.53 5.98 13.56
N SER A 75 9.31 4.75 14.04
CA SER A 75 10.38 3.76 14.28
C SER A 75 11.08 3.32 12.98
N ALA A 76 10.29 3.04 11.93
CA ALA A 76 10.83 2.69 10.62
C ALA A 76 11.64 3.83 10.02
N LYS A 77 11.13 5.07 10.12
CA LYS A 77 11.77 6.27 9.59
C LYS A 77 13.11 6.57 10.28
N GLU A 78 13.13 6.57 11.60
CA GLU A 78 14.38 6.75 12.36
C GLU A 78 15.45 5.71 11.97
N THR A 79 15.02 4.48 11.77
CA THR A 79 15.92 3.41 11.34
C THR A 79 16.34 3.60 9.89
N GLY A 80 15.40 3.92 8.99
CA GLY A 80 15.67 4.16 7.58
C GLY A 80 16.70 5.24 7.34
N GLU A 81 16.64 6.35 8.09
CA GLU A 81 17.63 7.42 8.04
C GLU A 81 19.06 6.94 8.37
N LYS A 82 19.19 5.99 9.31
CA LYS A 82 20.48 5.43 9.73
C LYS A 82 21.07 4.44 8.72
N ILE A 83 20.21 3.71 8.01
CA ILE A 83 20.63 2.61 7.12
C ILE A 83 20.51 2.94 5.62
N GLY A 84 20.01 4.14 5.29
CA GLY A 84 19.84 4.58 3.91
C GLY A 84 18.66 3.86 3.21
N LEU A 85 17.54 3.71 3.90
CA LEU A 85 16.25 3.27 3.36
C LEU A 85 15.28 4.46 3.39
N ASP A 86 14.61 4.73 2.28
CA ASP A 86 13.55 5.74 2.26
C ASP A 86 12.31 5.20 2.99
N VAL A 87 11.72 6.00 3.87
CA VAL A 87 10.50 5.59 4.60
C VAL A 87 9.45 6.68 4.46
N PHE A 88 8.32 6.31 3.87
CA PHE A 88 7.21 7.21 3.61
C PHE A 88 5.98 6.84 4.44
N TYR A 89 5.21 7.87 4.77
CA TYR A 89 3.95 7.73 5.47
C TYR A 89 2.85 7.31 4.51
N GLY A 90 2.07 6.32 4.88
CA GLY A 90 0.86 5.89 4.24
C GLY A 90 -0.18 5.44 5.26
N MET A 91 -1.32 4.99 4.80
CA MET A 91 -2.38 4.47 5.65
C MET A 91 -3.18 3.42 4.88
N GLU A 92 -3.62 2.37 5.54
CA GLU A 92 -4.69 1.53 5.04
C GLU A 92 -5.98 1.81 5.80
N THR A 93 -7.00 2.33 5.10
CA THR A 93 -8.33 2.58 5.66
C THR A 93 -9.30 1.48 5.30
N GLY A 94 -10.06 0.99 6.29
CA GLY A 94 -11.01 -0.10 6.11
C GLY A 94 -12.47 0.36 6.15
N PHE A 95 -13.29 -0.24 5.28
CA PHE A 95 -14.74 -0.08 5.25
C PHE A 95 -15.43 -1.42 5.02
N ARG A 96 -15.95 -2.03 6.08
CA ARG A 96 -16.71 -3.30 6.01
C ARG A 96 -15.98 -4.43 5.25
N GLY A 97 -14.67 -4.53 5.46
CA GLY A 97 -13.80 -5.51 4.81
C GLY A 97 -13.24 -5.07 3.45
N THR A 98 -13.67 -3.94 2.90
CA THR A 98 -13.00 -3.30 1.75
C THR A 98 -11.92 -2.37 2.29
N GLU A 99 -10.76 -2.35 1.67
CA GLU A 99 -9.59 -1.61 2.17
C GLU A 99 -9.00 -0.73 1.07
N PHE A 100 -8.39 0.39 1.50
CA PHE A 100 -7.82 1.40 0.60
C PHE A 100 -6.49 1.89 1.14
N LEU A 101 -5.50 1.95 0.27
CA LEU A 101 -4.20 2.55 0.57
C LEU A 101 -4.24 4.04 0.25
N ILE A 102 -3.83 4.84 1.21
CA ILE A 102 -3.76 6.29 1.09
C ILE A 102 -2.30 6.71 1.13
N TYR A 103 -1.90 7.49 0.12
CA TYR A 103 -0.57 8.05 0.00
C TYR A 103 -0.61 9.56 -0.16
N GLY A 104 0.46 10.24 0.24
CA GLY A 104 0.64 11.68 0.05
C GLY A 104 0.16 12.57 1.18
N ILE A 105 -0.61 12.03 2.13
CA ILE A 105 -0.91 12.73 3.39
C ILE A 105 0.24 12.56 4.39
N THR A 106 0.30 13.42 5.41
CA THR A 106 1.29 13.32 6.48
C THR A 106 0.62 13.05 7.82
N LYS A 107 1.43 12.63 8.80
CA LYS A 107 1.00 12.48 10.19
C LYS A 107 0.41 13.79 10.74
N GLU A 108 1.07 14.93 10.47
CA GLU A 108 0.64 16.25 10.89
C GLU A 108 -0.71 16.63 10.26
N TRP A 109 -0.85 16.39 8.94
CA TRP A 109 -2.13 16.61 8.26
C TRP A 109 -3.25 15.80 8.91
N LEU A 110 -3.00 14.53 9.22
CA LEU A 110 -3.99 13.66 9.85
C LEU A 110 -4.35 14.16 11.26
N ILE A 111 -3.37 14.60 12.06
CA ILE A 111 -3.61 15.22 13.38
C ILE A 111 -4.51 16.47 13.26
N ASP A 112 -4.26 17.31 12.27
CA ASP A 112 -4.96 18.57 12.03
C ASP A 112 -6.32 18.41 11.33
N THR A 113 -6.67 17.16 10.94
CA THR A 113 -7.92 16.81 10.25
C THR A 113 -8.77 15.82 11.09
N PRO A 114 -9.21 16.19 12.31
CA PRO A 114 -9.93 15.26 13.20
C PRO A 114 -11.28 14.79 12.66
N GLN A 115 -11.92 15.57 11.77
CA GLN A 115 -13.16 15.18 11.09
C GLN A 115 -12.99 13.94 10.20
N PHE A 116 -11.77 13.59 9.81
CA PHE A 116 -11.46 12.39 9.03
C PHE A 116 -11.92 11.11 9.76
N ARG A 117 -11.91 11.12 11.09
CA ARG A 117 -12.28 9.96 11.91
C ARG A 117 -13.73 9.53 11.74
N GLU A 118 -14.65 10.50 11.71
CA GLU A 118 -16.09 10.26 11.68
C GLU A 118 -16.69 10.40 10.26
N ALA A 119 -15.84 10.74 9.29
CA ALA A 119 -16.23 10.91 7.89
C ALA A 119 -16.66 9.57 7.26
N THR A 120 -17.65 9.63 6.38
CA THR A 120 -17.95 8.49 5.49
C THR A 120 -16.77 8.19 4.59
N VAL A 121 -16.77 7.03 3.96
CA VAL A 121 -15.67 6.61 3.06
C VAL A 121 -15.44 7.63 1.93
N GLU A 122 -16.52 8.13 1.33
CA GLU A 122 -16.45 9.12 0.25
C GLU A 122 -15.94 10.49 0.76
N GLU A 123 -16.35 10.89 1.97
CA GLU A 123 -15.84 12.11 2.61
C GLU A 123 -14.37 11.99 2.99
N GLN A 124 -13.92 10.81 3.46
CA GLN A 124 -12.50 10.54 3.71
C GLN A 124 -11.69 10.73 2.43
N PHE A 125 -12.14 10.18 1.30
CA PHE A 125 -11.42 10.31 0.03
C PHE A 125 -11.37 11.76 -0.46
N LYS A 126 -12.46 12.50 -0.32
CA LYS A 126 -12.46 13.92 -0.62
C LYS A 126 -11.45 14.69 0.24
N LEU A 127 -11.39 14.44 1.53
CA LEU A 127 -10.40 15.06 2.43
C LEU A 127 -8.97 14.69 2.03
N VAL A 128 -8.71 13.44 1.62
CA VAL A 128 -7.41 13.00 1.12
C VAL A 128 -7.01 13.80 -0.12
N HIS A 129 -7.90 13.95 -1.11
CA HIS A 129 -7.65 14.74 -2.31
C HIS A 129 -7.41 16.21 -2.00
N GLU A 130 -8.17 16.81 -1.09
CA GLU A 130 -7.96 18.18 -0.60
C GLU A 130 -6.59 18.33 0.10
N GLY A 131 -6.10 17.27 0.75
CA GLY A 131 -4.78 17.19 1.36
C GLY A 131 -3.64 16.93 0.35
N GLY A 132 -3.94 16.74 -0.92
CA GLY A 132 -2.96 16.44 -1.98
C GLY A 132 -2.53 14.97 -2.06
N GLY A 133 -3.26 14.08 -1.37
CA GLY A 133 -3.06 12.64 -1.41
C GLY A 133 -3.87 11.95 -2.50
N ILE A 134 -3.65 10.64 -2.65
CA ILE A 134 -4.40 9.74 -3.53
C ILE A 134 -4.93 8.53 -2.77
N VAL A 135 -5.94 7.90 -3.34
CA VAL A 135 -6.60 6.70 -2.81
C VAL A 135 -6.44 5.55 -3.80
N ILE A 136 -5.78 4.48 -3.38
CA ILE A 136 -5.61 3.25 -4.15
C ILE A 136 -6.48 2.15 -3.54
N HIS A 137 -7.32 1.51 -4.35
CA HIS A 137 -8.12 0.37 -3.90
C HIS A 137 -7.21 -0.82 -3.62
N ALA A 138 -7.02 -1.15 -2.36
CA ALA A 138 -6.19 -2.27 -1.93
C ALA A 138 -6.87 -3.61 -2.28
N HIS A 139 -6.11 -4.55 -2.85
CA HIS A 139 -6.56 -5.93 -3.14
C HIS A 139 -8.08 -6.11 -3.35
N PRO A 140 -8.73 -5.41 -4.31
CA PRO A 140 -10.19 -5.18 -4.38
C PRO A 140 -11.02 -6.44 -4.54
N TYR A 141 -10.42 -7.57 -4.91
CA TYR A 141 -11.11 -8.84 -5.13
C TYR A 141 -10.71 -9.95 -4.15
N ARG A 142 -10.02 -9.59 -3.05
CA ARG A 142 -9.73 -10.56 -1.99
C ARG A 142 -11.04 -11.07 -1.38
N GLU A 143 -11.18 -12.38 -1.31
CA GLU A 143 -12.31 -13.06 -0.68
C GLU A 143 -11.83 -13.69 0.62
N GLU A 144 -12.39 -13.25 1.74
CA GLU A 144 -12.08 -13.74 3.07
C GLU A 144 -13.34 -13.77 3.93
N PHE A 145 -13.33 -14.59 4.99
CA PHE A 145 -14.51 -14.74 5.87
C PHE A 145 -15.00 -13.44 6.51
N TYR A 146 -14.13 -12.45 6.65
CA TYR A 146 -14.45 -11.12 7.19
C TYR A 146 -14.87 -10.11 6.11
N ILE A 147 -14.79 -10.47 4.85
CA ILE A 147 -15.24 -9.67 3.71
C ILE A 147 -16.60 -10.19 3.24
N PRO A 148 -17.72 -9.59 3.68
CA PRO A 148 -19.06 -10.12 3.42
C PRO A 148 -19.47 -10.03 1.94
N GLU A 149 -18.90 -9.09 1.21
CA GLU A 149 -19.12 -8.88 -0.23
C GLU A 149 -18.01 -8.04 -0.84
N ILE A 150 -17.72 -8.24 -2.11
CA ILE A 150 -16.83 -7.39 -2.89
C ILE A 150 -17.54 -6.06 -3.21
N ARG A 151 -16.94 -4.95 -2.77
CA ARG A 151 -17.40 -3.59 -3.05
C ARG A 151 -16.35 -2.86 -3.85
N LEU A 152 -16.77 -2.27 -4.95
CA LEU A 152 -15.89 -1.48 -5.81
C LEU A 152 -16.30 -0.01 -5.76
N PHE A 153 -15.32 0.88 -5.81
CA PHE A 153 -15.52 2.33 -5.69
C PHE A 153 -14.89 3.08 -6.87
N PRO A 154 -15.25 2.75 -8.14
CA PRO A 154 -14.56 3.29 -9.30
C PRO A 154 -14.73 4.81 -9.49
N GLU A 155 -15.71 5.42 -8.83
CA GLU A 155 -15.97 6.87 -8.93
C GLU A 155 -15.16 7.67 -7.89
N TYR A 156 -14.47 7.00 -6.97
CA TYR A 156 -13.83 7.65 -5.82
C TYR A 156 -12.34 7.35 -5.67
N VAL A 157 -11.86 6.24 -6.26
CA VAL A 157 -10.45 5.83 -6.16
C VAL A 157 -9.65 6.36 -7.35
N ASP A 158 -8.37 6.62 -7.11
CA ASP A 158 -7.44 7.13 -8.14
C ASP A 158 -6.69 6.01 -8.86
N GLY A 159 -6.66 4.82 -8.26
CA GLY A 159 -5.95 3.67 -8.79
C GLY A 159 -6.27 2.39 -8.04
N VAL A 160 -5.57 1.32 -8.40
CA VAL A 160 -5.80 -0.03 -7.87
C VAL A 160 -4.48 -0.69 -7.49
N GLU A 161 -4.43 -1.38 -6.37
CA GLU A 161 -3.38 -2.36 -6.11
C GLU A 161 -3.64 -3.58 -7.01
N GLY A 162 -3.07 -3.53 -8.24
CA GLY A 162 -3.26 -4.55 -9.26
C GLY A 162 -2.50 -5.83 -8.95
N VAL A 163 -1.36 -5.70 -8.25
CA VAL A 163 -0.51 -6.83 -7.86
C VAL A 163 -0.25 -6.78 -6.37
N ASN A 164 -0.74 -7.78 -5.66
CA ASN A 164 -0.44 -7.98 -4.24
C ASN A 164 0.32 -9.30 -4.09
N ALA A 165 1.56 -9.25 -3.59
CA ALA A 165 2.44 -10.41 -3.52
C ALA A 165 1.93 -11.51 -2.59
N THR A 166 1.12 -11.16 -1.58
CA THR A 166 0.51 -12.16 -0.70
C THR A 166 -0.40 -13.13 -1.46
N HIS A 167 -0.99 -12.70 -2.59
CA HIS A 167 -1.86 -13.54 -3.40
C HIS A 167 -1.12 -14.57 -4.27
N SER A 168 0.13 -14.32 -4.61
CA SER A 168 0.94 -15.15 -5.52
C SER A 168 2.15 -15.80 -4.86
N SER A 169 2.56 -15.33 -3.68
CA SER A 169 3.72 -15.88 -2.98
C SER A 169 3.44 -17.26 -2.39
N PRO A 170 4.27 -18.27 -2.66
CA PRO A 170 4.16 -19.58 -2.01
C PRO A 170 4.43 -19.53 -0.50
N LEU A 171 4.99 -18.42 0.01
CA LEU A 171 5.23 -18.19 1.43
C LEU A 171 3.98 -17.67 2.14
N SER A 172 3.00 -17.19 1.41
CA SER A 172 1.71 -16.76 1.97
C SER A 172 0.86 -17.97 2.33
N VAL A 173 0.41 -18.00 3.58
CA VAL A 173 -0.40 -19.12 4.11
C VAL A 173 -1.89 -18.79 4.21
N SER A 174 -2.29 -17.53 3.99
CA SER A 174 -3.66 -17.08 4.22
C SER A 174 -4.37 -16.59 2.97
N HIS A 175 -3.74 -15.80 2.12
CA HIS A 175 -4.38 -15.11 1.00
C HIS A 175 -3.88 -15.57 -0.37
N ASN A 176 -3.23 -16.73 -0.44
CA ASN A 176 -2.61 -17.22 -1.67
C ASN A 176 -3.66 -17.69 -2.69
N ASN A 177 -4.13 -16.75 -3.49
CA ASN A 177 -4.99 -17.02 -4.64
C ASN A 177 -4.72 -15.99 -5.75
N PRO A 178 -3.94 -16.35 -6.78
CA PRO A 178 -3.56 -15.44 -7.87
C PRO A 178 -4.73 -14.85 -8.66
N ILE A 179 -5.91 -15.45 -8.59
CA ILE A 179 -7.11 -14.93 -9.27
C ILE A 179 -7.49 -13.53 -8.77
N TYR A 180 -7.14 -13.18 -7.52
CA TYR A 180 -7.42 -11.86 -6.97
C TYR A 180 -6.62 -10.77 -7.69
N ASN A 181 -5.34 -11.02 -7.99
CA ASN A 181 -4.52 -10.12 -8.80
C ASN A 181 -5.06 -10.01 -10.23
N ASN A 182 -5.42 -11.13 -10.86
CA ASN A 182 -5.98 -11.11 -12.22
C ASN A 182 -7.23 -10.23 -12.30
N ARG A 183 -8.16 -10.40 -11.38
CA ARG A 183 -9.39 -9.58 -11.30
C ARG A 183 -9.11 -8.11 -11.00
N ALA A 184 -8.10 -7.81 -10.17
CA ALA A 184 -7.69 -6.45 -9.86
C ALA A 184 -7.09 -5.76 -11.09
N ILE A 185 -6.27 -6.46 -11.86
CA ILE A 185 -5.72 -5.97 -13.14
C ILE A 185 -6.84 -5.72 -14.15
N ASP A 186 -7.79 -6.63 -14.32
CA ASP A 186 -8.94 -6.46 -15.21
C ASP A 186 -9.79 -5.24 -14.80
N TYR A 187 -9.97 -5.03 -13.51
CA TYR A 187 -10.66 -3.86 -12.98
C TYR A 187 -9.92 -2.56 -13.31
N ALA A 188 -8.61 -2.54 -13.09
CA ALA A 188 -7.78 -1.39 -13.45
C ALA A 188 -7.84 -1.09 -14.95
N GLN A 189 -7.73 -2.10 -15.81
CA GLN A 189 -7.85 -1.97 -17.28
C GLN A 189 -9.21 -1.42 -17.69
N LYS A 190 -10.30 -1.96 -17.11
CA LYS A 190 -11.68 -1.55 -17.42
C LYS A 190 -11.93 -0.06 -17.16
N HIS A 191 -11.34 0.46 -16.10
CA HIS A 191 -11.53 1.85 -15.66
C HIS A 191 -10.36 2.78 -16.03
N ASN A 192 -9.34 2.23 -16.70
CA ASN A 192 -8.09 2.94 -17.03
C ASN A 192 -7.39 3.53 -15.81
N PHE A 193 -7.38 2.78 -14.70
CA PHE A 193 -6.71 3.16 -13.48
C PHE A 193 -5.21 2.86 -13.52
N PRO A 194 -4.35 3.72 -12.96
CA PRO A 194 -2.99 3.33 -12.64
C PRO A 194 -3.00 2.19 -11.62
N MET A 195 -1.94 1.37 -11.67
CA MET A 195 -1.78 0.24 -10.75
C MET A 195 -0.58 0.42 -9.84
N THR A 196 -0.69 -0.03 -8.61
CA THR A 196 0.46 -0.25 -7.71
C THR A 196 0.67 -1.74 -7.48
N ALA A 197 1.83 -2.08 -6.95
CA ALA A 197 2.12 -3.40 -6.42
C ALA A 197 2.73 -3.29 -5.03
N GLY A 198 2.24 -4.10 -4.10
CA GLY A 198 2.73 -4.22 -2.74
C GLY A 198 2.67 -5.67 -2.27
N SER A 199 3.07 -5.93 -1.03
CA SER A 199 3.04 -7.27 -0.46
C SER A 199 1.93 -7.50 0.55
N ASP A 200 1.37 -6.44 1.15
CA ASP A 200 0.52 -6.55 2.35
C ASP A 200 1.25 -7.35 3.44
N ILE A 201 2.49 -6.93 3.67
CA ILE A 201 3.43 -7.69 4.50
C ILE A 201 3.30 -7.35 5.98
N HIS A 202 3.25 -8.39 6.81
CA HIS A 202 3.00 -8.30 8.25
C HIS A 202 4.16 -8.85 9.10
N SER A 203 5.26 -9.24 8.47
CA SER A 203 6.44 -9.76 9.16
C SER A 203 7.69 -9.63 8.32
N VAL A 204 8.85 -9.83 8.95
CA VAL A 204 10.16 -9.85 8.28
C VAL A 204 10.34 -10.99 7.25
N ASN A 205 9.39 -11.91 7.15
CA ASN A 205 9.34 -12.92 6.09
C ASN A 205 8.76 -12.28 4.82
N LEU A 206 9.54 -11.47 4.14
CA LEU A 206 9.12 -10.66 3.01
C LEU A 206 8.74 -11.51 1.79
N PHE A 207 7.74 -11.07 1.06
CA PHE A 207 7.30 -11.70 -0.20
C PHE A 207 8.00 -11.14 -1.43
N GLY A 208 8.54 -9.93 -1.32
CA GLY A 208 9.30 -9.28 -2.40
C GLY A 208 8.44 -8.49 -3.39
N GLY A 209 7.16 -8.26 -3.08
CA GLY A 209 6.28 -7.40 -3.90
C GLY A 209 6.66 -5.93 -3.84
N GLY A 210 6.22 -5.15 -4.81
CA GLY A 210 6.45 -3.71 -4.81
C GLY A 210 6.32 -3.04 -6.17
N THR A 211 6.39 -1.72 -6.13
CA THR A 211 6.41 -0.85 -7.32
C THR A 211 7.83 -0.30 -7.52
N ALA A 212 8.34 -0.36 -8.73
CA ALA A 212 9.72 0.02 -9.04
C ALA A 212 9.82 1.09 -10.12
N PHE A 213 10.75 2.01 -9.94
CA PHE A 213 10.95 3.18 -10.78
C PHE A 213 12.35 3.23 -11.41
N ASP A 214 12.48 3.99 -12.48
CA ASP A 214 13.74 4.28 -13.15
C ASP A 214 14.60 5.33 -12.42
N HIS A 215 14.02 5.98 -11.40
CA HIS A 215 14.67 6.98 -10.54
C HIS A 215 14.33 6.73 -9.07
N LYS A 216 15.19 7.25 -8.20
CA LYS A 216 14.97 7.26 -6.76
C LYS A 216 13.90 8.32 -6.44
N LEU A 217 12.83 7.92 -5.74
CA LEU A 217 11.78 8.85 -5.33
C LEU A 217 12.32 9.92 -4.36
N THR A 218 11.91 11.15 -4.58
CA THR A 218 12.26 12.28 -3.70
C THR A 218 11.27 12.48 -2.55
N GLY A 219 10.13 11.77 -2.58
CA GLY A 219 9.09 11.81 -1.55
C GLY A 219 7.76 11.23 -2.02
N PRO A 220 6.72 11.24 -1.15
CA PRO A 220 5.40 10.72 -1.50
C PRO A 220 4.75 11.40 -2.70
N LYS A 221 5.02 12.70 -2.90
CA LYS A 221 4.51 13.42 -4.08
C LYS A 221 5.10 12.89 -5.37
N ASP A 222 6.39 12.59 -5.38
CA ASP A 222 7.09 12.04 -6.55
C ASP A 222 6.55 10.63 -6.90
N PHE A 223 6.23 9.82 -5.88
CA PHE A 223 5.51 8.57 -6.07
C PHE A 223 4.16 8.80 -6.78
N ILE A 224 3.34 9.73 -6.26
CA ILE A 224 2.04 10.07 -6.85
C ILE A 224 2.21 10.53 -8.30
N ASP A 225 3.08 11.49 -8.54
CA ASP A 225 3.34 12.03 -9.87
C ASP A 225 3.83 10.94 -10.84
N SER A 226 4.63 9.98 -10.36
CA SER A 226 5.16 8.88 -11.19
C SER A 226 4.07 7.91 -11.62
N ILE A 227 3.18 7.49 -10.71
CA ILE A 227 2.12 6.53 -11.06
C ILE A 227 0.96 7.19 -11.81
N MET A 228 0.64 8.46 -11.51
CA MET A 228 -0.48 9.18 -12.14
C MET A 228 -0.13 9.78 -13.50
N SER A 229 1.15 9.95 -13.84
CA SER A 229 1.59 10.60 -15.09
C SER A 229 1.44 9.72 -16.33
N GLY A 230 1.17 8.43 -16.19
CA GLY A 230 1.19 7.47 -17.28
C GLY A 230 2.60 7.15 -17.81
N ARG A 231 3.66 7.55 -17.09
CA ARG A 231 5.04 7.11 -17.37
C ARG A 231 5.17 5.61 -17.12
N GLU A 232 6.20 5.02 -17.74
CA GLU A 232 6.49 3.61 -17.50
C GLU A 232 7.14 3.41 -16.11
N TYR A 233 6.72 2.38 -15.42
CA TYR A 233 7.28 1.85 -14.20
C TYR A 233 7.04 0.35 -14.14
N ALA A 234 7.64 -0.34 -13.19
CA ALA A 234 7.49 -1.78 -13.05
C ALA A 234 6.73 -2.16 -11.77
N LEU A 235 6.05 -3.29 -11.85
CA LEU A 235 5.33 -3.93 -10.77
C LEU A 235 5.90 -5.33 -10.54
N THR A 236 5.96 -5.78 -9.30
CA THR A 236 6.42 -7.14 -9.00
C THR A 236 5.61 -7.76 -7.86
N ASP A 237 5.37 -9.07 -7.97
CA ASP A 237 4.85 -9.90 -6.89
C ASP A 237 5.96 -10.63 -6.10
N GLY A 238 7.21 -10.21 -6.31
CA GLY A 238 8.42 -10.82 -5.73
C GLY A 238 9.00 -11.95 -6.57
N LYS A 239 8.22 -12.56 -7.44
CA LYS A 239 8.64 -13.63 -8.34
C LYS A 239 8.73 -13.15 -9.78
N GLU A 240 7.65 -12.57 -10.29
CA GLU A 240 7.54 -12.05 -11.64
C GLU A 240 7.64 -10.52 -11.64
N TRP A 241 8.07 -9.96 -12.77
CA TRP A 241 8.19 -8.53 -12.99
C TRP A 241 7.42 -8.14 -14.24
N TYR A 242 6.63 -7.09 -14.13
CA TYR A 242 5.72 -6.62 -15.18
C TYR A 242 5.99 -5.15 -15.47
N LEU A 243 6.01 -4.77 -16.74
CA LEU A 243 5.90 -3.37 -17.12
C LEU A 243 4.44 -2.92 -16.96
N TYR A 244 4.22 -1.75 -16.39
CA TYR A 244 2.87 -1.21 -16.21
C TYR A 244 2.11 -1.17 -17.54
N SER A 245 2.75 -0.66 -18.61
CA SER A 245 2.12 -0.58 -19.93
C SER A 245 1.77 -1.95 -20.54
N GLU A 246 2.48 -3.01 -20.18
CA GLU A 246 2.17 -4.37 -20.63
C GLU A 246 0.94 -4.91 -19.89
N LEU A 247 0.88 -4.72 -18.57
CA LEU A 247 -0.30 -5.10 -17.79
C LEU A 247 -1.55 -4.36 -18.27
N MET A 248 -1.45 -3.08 -18.62
CA MET A 248 -2.59 -2.31 -19.14
C MET A 248 -3.09 -2.78 -20.51
N LYS A 249 -2.29 -3.51 -21.28
CA LYS A 249 -2.65 -4.01 -22.64
C LYS A 249 -3.08 -5.46 -22.65
N THR A 250 -2.58 -6.27 -21.73
CA THR A 250 -2.79 -7.71 -21.71
C THR A 250 -4.16 -8.00 -21.11
N LYS A 251 -5.12 -8.48 -21.91
CA LYS A 251 -6.37 -9.03 -21.36
C LYS A 251 -6.04 -10.31 -20.62
N GLN A 252 -6.31 -10.34 -19.32
CA GLN A 252 -6.23 -11.57 -18.55
C GLN A 252 -7.33 -12.53 -19.06
N VAL A 253 -6.90 -13.71 -19.50
CA VAL A 253 -7.86 -14.79 -19.81
C VAL A 253 -8.29 -15.36 -18.46
N LEU A 254 -9.50 -15.04 -18.04
CA LEU A 254 -10.12 -15.66 -16.88
C LEU A 254 -10.59 -17.05 -17.32
N ASP A 255 -9.84 -18.09 -16.97
CA ASP A 255 -10.29 -19.48 -17.02
C ASP A 255 -11.16 -19.84 -15.81
#